data_2b7e28ef57aac9793ab241d6cd38c138
#
_entry.id   2b7e28ef57aac9793ab241d6cd38c138
#
_cell.length_a   1.000
_cell.length_b   1.000
_cell.length_c   1.000
_cell.angle_alpha   90.00
_cell.angle_beta   90.00
_cell.angle_gamma   90.00
#
_symmetry.space_group_name_H-M   'P 1'
#
loop_
_entity.id
_entity.type
_entity.pdbx_description
1 polymer ?
#
loop_
_entity_poly.entity_id
_entity_poly.type
_entity_poly.pdbx_seq_one_letter_code
_entity_poly.pdbx_strand_id
1 'polypeptide(L)' 'MDRLNLRSPWPEVRERLKENDINLTDEDLEYRPGNDDELLERLAGMWNKSKRDVKEYIESISGNEDKAG' A
#
# COMPACT_ATOMS: atom_id res chain seq x y z
N MET A 1 -8.14 0.95 -14.68
CA MET A 1 -7.98 -0.05 -13.70
C MET A 1 -6.71 0.15 -12.91
N ASP A 2 -6.84 0.25 -11.63
CA ASP A 2 -5.70 0.55 -10.81
C ASP A 2 -4.96 -0.69 -10.41
N ARG A 3 -3.69 -0.72 -10.68
CA ARG A 3 -2.86 -1.83 -10.28
C ARG A 3 -1.66 -1.30 -9.54
N LEU A 4 -1.25 -2.05 -8.53
CA LEU A 4 -0.10 -1.65 -7.76
C LEU A 4 1.16 -2.20 -8.40
N ASN A 5 2.14 -1.34 -8.60
CA ASN A 5 3.43 -1.73 -9.14
C ASN A 5 4.40 -1.78 -7.99
N LEU A 6 4.47 -2.94 -7.34
CA LEU A 6 5.30 -3.07 -6.16
C LEU A 6 6.67 -3.59 -6.54
N ARG A 7 7.70 -3.00 -5.99
CA ARG A 7 9.06 -3.47 -6.21
C ARG A 7 9.45 -4.49 -5.16
N SER A 8 8.73 -4.51 -4.06
CA SER A 8 8.98 -5.46 -3.00
C SER A 8 7.78 -6.34 -2.84
N PRO A 9 7.94 -7.55 -2.32
CA PRO A 9 6.80 -8.43 -2.07
C PRO A 9 5.84 -7.77 -1.09
N TRP A 10 4.57 -8.09 -1.21
CA TRP A 10 3.55 -7.47 -0.35
C TRP A 10 3.84 -7.66 1.14
N PRO A 11 4.29 -8.82 1.61
CA PRO A 11 4.55 -8.96 3.05
C PRO A 11 5.54 -7.92 3.57
N GLU A 12 6.51 -7.57 2.74
CA GLU A 12 7.49 -6.58 3.16
C GLU A 12 6.87 -5.20 3.15
N VAL A 13 6.09 -4.88 2.13
CA VAL A 13 5.42 -3.59 2.06
C VAL A 13 4.44 -3.45 3.22
N ARG A 14 3.74 -4.54 3.55
CA ARG A 14 2.79 -4.52 4.64
C ARG A 14 3.48 -4.17 5.95
N GLU A 15 4.66 -4.75 6.19
CA GLU A 15 5.38 -4.46 7.41
C GLU A 15 5.79 -2.99 7.47
N ARG A 16 6.20 -2.45 6.36
CA ARG A 16 6.59 -1.04 6.33
C ARG A 16 5.39 -0.14 6.59
N LEU A 17 4.23 -0.51 6.05
CA LEU A 17 3.03 0.28 6.28
C LEU A 17 2.63 0.23 7.75
N LYS A 18 2.76 -0.93 8.37
CA LYS A 18 2.39 -1.07 9.78
C LYS A 18 3.36 -0.28 10.66
N GLU A 19 4.62 -0.18 10.24
CA GLU A 19 5.57 0.59 11.01
C GLU A 19 5.27 2.08 10.92
N ASN A 20 4.77 2.52 9.79
CA ASN A 20 4.46 3.92 9.63
C ASN A 20 3.13 4.28 10.28
N ASP A 21 2.22 3.33 10.45
CA ASP A 21 0.95 3.59 11.06
C ASP A 21 0.60 2.40 11.93
N ILE A 22 0.82 2.53 13.22
CA ILE A 22 0.62 1.42 14.13
C ILE A 22 -0.83 1.04 14.28
N ASN A 23 -1.74 1.85 13.79
CA ASN A 23 -3.14 1.51 13.86
C ASN A 23 -3.57 0.55 12.75
N LEU A 24 -2.70 0.29 11.79
CA LEU A 24 -3.03 -0.62 10.72
C LEU A 24 -2.90 -2.06 11.21
N THR A 25 -3.81 -2.90 10.79
CA THR A 25 -3.77 -4.31 11.17
C THR A 25 -3.57 -5.15 9.93
N ASP A 26 -3.27 -6.43 10.12
CA ASP A 26 -3.10 -7.32 9.00
C ASP A 26 -4.39 -7.40 8.20
N GLU A 27 -5.53 -7.36 8.86
CA GLU A 27 -6.79 -7.40 8.19
C GLU A 27 -6.98 -6.20 7.30
N ASP A 28 -6.59 -5.03 7.76
CA ASP A 28 -6.72 -3.81 6.98
C ASP A 28 -5.83 -3.87 5.75
N LEU A 29 -4.74 -4.60 5.83
CA LEU A 29 -3.77 -4.66 4.75
C LEU A 29 -3.84 -5.98 3.97
N GLU A 30 -4.95 -6.68 4.11
CA GLU A 30 -5.11 -7.93 3.38
C GLU A 30 -5.15 -7.63 1.88
N TYR A 31 -4.30 -8.29 1.13
CA TYR A 31 -4.17 -8.02 -0.28
C TYR A 31 -4.16 -9.33 -1.04
N ARG A 32 -4.98 -9.42 -2.08
CA ARG A 32 -5.01 -10.60 -2.92
C ARG A 32 -4.68 -10.19 -4.34
N PRO A 33 -3.94 -11.01 -5.04
CA PRO A 33 -3.61 -10.69 -6.43
C PRO A 33 -4.88 -10.46 -7.22
N GLY A 34 -4.93 -9.40 -7.96
CA GLY A 34 -6.10 -9.07 -8.75
C GLY A 34 -7.09 -8.19 -8.03
N ASN A 35 -6.94 -7.98 -6.71
CA ASN A 35 -7.86 -7.16 -5.96
C ASN A 35 -7.20 -5.86 -5.50
N ASP A 36 -6.31 -5.33 -6.31
CA ASP A 36 -5.60 -4.10 -5.98
C ASP A 36 -6.57 -2.95 -5.72
N ASP A 37 -7.61 -2.87 -6.54
CA ASP A 37 -8.55 -1.79 -6.42
C ASP A 37 -9.29 -1.83 -5.09
N GLU A 38 -9.62 -3.02 -4.64
CA GLU A 38 -10.33 -3.17 -3.39
C GLU A 38 -9.45 -2.72 -2.22
N LEU A 39 -8.18 -3.09 -2.24
CA LEU A 39 -7.26 -2.68 -1.20
C LEU A 39 -7.12 -1.16 -1.19
N LEU A 40 -6.97 -0.56 -2.37
CA LEU A 40 -6.81 0.86 -2.45
C LEU A 40 -8.05 1.59 -1.95
N GLU A 41 -9.21 1.05 -2.25
CA GLU A 41 -10.44 1.68 -1.83
C GLU A 41 -10.58 1.61 -0.30
N ARG A 42 -10.21 0.49 0.28
CA ARG A 42 -10.28 0.33 1.73
C ARG A 42 -9.37 1.35 2.42
N LEU A 43 -8.12 1.43 1.98
CA LEU A 43 -7.18 2.32 2.61
C LEU A 43 -7.52 3.79 2.34
N ALA A 44 -8.07 4.07 1.16
CA ALA A 44 -8.47 5.43 0.84
C ALA A 44 -9.55 5.89 1.83
N GLY A 45 -10.49 5.00 2.16
CA GLY A 45 -11.51 5.34 3.11
C GLY A 45 -10.95 5.53 4.51
N MET A 46 -9.99 4.68 4.90
CA MET A 46 -9.41 4.77 6.22
C MET A 46 -8.58 6.03 6.38
N TRP A 47 -7.86 6.42 5.33
CA TRP A 47 -6.96 7.56 5.42
C TRP A 47 -7.59 8.86 4.91
N ASN A 48 -8.82 8.79 4.44
CA ASN A 48 -9.53 9.94 3.91
C ASN A 48 -8.75 10.53 2.73
N LYS A 49 -8.28 9.68 1.84
CA LYS A 49 -7.53 10.09 0.69
C LYS A 49 -8.11 9.43 -0.55
N SER A 50 -7.65 9.84 -1.72
CA SER A 50 -8.11 9.21 -2.94
C SER A 50 -7.35 7.92 -3.17
N LYS A 51 -7.90 7.04 -4.01
CA LYS A 51 -7.23 5.79 -4.33
C LYS A 51 -5.89 6.07 -5.00
N ARG A 52 -5.82 7.12 -5.79
CA ARG A 52 -4.60 7.46 -6.46
C ARG A 52 -3.52 7.85 -5.45
N ASP A 53 -3.90 8.63 -4.43
CA ASP A 53 -2.94 9.05 -3.41
C ASP A 53 -2.44 7.82 -2.65
N VAL A 54 -3.32 6.89 -2.33
CA VAL A 54 -2.94 5.69 -1.61
C VAL A 54 -1.98 4.87 -2.47
N LYS A 55 -2.30 4.73 -3.76
CA LYS A 55 -1.47 3.96 -4.65
C LYS A 55 -0.06 4.53 -4.71
N GLU A 56 0.04 5.85 -4.86
CA GLU A 56 1.34 6.49 -4.95
C GLU A 56 2.11 6.33 -3.64
N TYR A 57 1.42 6.41 -2.54
CA TYR A 57 2.09 6.27 -1.25
C TYR A 57 2.65 4.85 -1.08
N ILE A 58 1.86 3.85 -1.43
CA ILE A 58 2.30 2.47 -1.28
C ILE A 58 3.46 2.17 -2.22
N GLU A 59 3.37 2.67 -3.45
CA GLU A 59 4.45 2.44 -4.41
C GLU A 59 5.72 3.14 -3.97
N SER A 60 5.57 4.29 -3.36
CA SER A 60 6.73 5.01 -2.86
C SER A 60 7.41 4.23 -1.75
N ILE A 61 6.64 3.63 -0.86
CA ILE A 61 7.22 2.84 0.20
C ILE A 61 7.90 1.60 -0.35
N SER A 62 7.28 0.94 -1.33
CA SER A 62 7.84 -0.30 -1.84
C SER A 62 9.14 -0.06 -2.61
N GLY A 63 9.25 1.08 -3.25
CA GLY A 63 10.45 1.35 -4.03
C GLY A 63 11.38 2.33 -3.39
N ASN A 64 11.15 2.63 -2.14
CA ASN A 64 11.84 3.72 -1.53
C ASN A 64 13.32 3.62 -1.55
N GLU A 65 13.86 2.47 -1.28
CA GLU A 65 15.28 2.39 -1.22
C GLU A 65 15.94 2.60 -2.54
N ASP A 66 15.21 2.48 -3.59
CA ASP A 66 15.83 2.69 -4.81
C ASP A 66 16.22 4.02 -5.07
N LYS A 67 15.56 4.89 -4.52
CA LYS A 67 15.79 6.11 -4.85
C LYS A 67 16.93 6.60 -4.50
N ALA A 68 17.41 6.03 -3.73
CA ALA A 68 18.61 6.52 -3.31
C ALA A 68 19.30 7.16 -4.40
N GLY A 69 19.09 6.74 -5.42
CA GLY A 69 19.84 7.32 -6.50
C GLY A 69 19.62 8.74 -6.61
#